data_604a37bd9dad08ed62fb4b37ac252b96
#
_entry.id   604a37bd9dad08ed62fb4b37ac252b96
#
_cell.length_a   1.000
_cell.length_b   1.000
_cell.length_c   1.000
_cell.angle_alpha   90.00
_cell.angle_beta   90.00
_cell.angle_gamma   90.00
#
_symmetry.space_group_name_H-M   'P 1'
#
loop_
_entity.id
_entity.type
_entity.pdbx_description
1 polymer ?
#
loop_
_entity_poly.entity_id
_entity_poly.type
_entity_poly.pdbx_seq_one_letter_code
_entity_poly.pdbx_strand_id
1 'polypeptide(L)'
;MPSITLKNTPSTRTCVKLDELTISSGETWGIVGRNAGGKSHLGDMLAQGDGLSSGQRSTTFTQIGHLSFELEDALLAREIREDDSEFLDKIDPGRTVLELIHEVQPDNSPPLDNLITKLGLADLTDRGFRLLSTGERRRLMLARALILSPDLLILDEPFDGLDQQFRAHLTDLLREYAKTITLVIVANRLSDLNGLATHLACADQNECVLSGTKNEVENNPAFAQLMELDCEIDTLPSRDPSIAPATWTGPLVSMKQVTVVHGGREIISSFDWLVERGHHWKISGPNGCGKSTLVNLVSGDHTQCYSNDVTVMGMRRGQGETIWDIKNHLGIISPALHQQYRVSTNAFTVIVSGFFDSVGLYQEANPTQLQIAREWLEVVGMTALATQPFRSLSFGQQRLLLIARALVKQPPLLILDEPCQGLDGINRALVLR
;
A
#
# COMPACT_ATOMS: atom_id res chain seq x y z
N MET A 1 -19.77 -30.75 4.84
CA MET A 1 -19.69 -29.35 4.40
C MET A 1 -18.28 -29.12 3.87
N PRO A 2 -18.09 -28.31 2.82
CA PRO A 2 -16.75 -27.96 2.36
C PRO A 2 -15.91 -27.36 3.48
N SER A 3 -14.61 -27.67 3.49
CA SER A 3 -13.66 -27.15 4.45
C SER A 3 -12.24 -27.12 3.88
N ILE A 4 -11.40 -26.30 4.47
CA ILE A 4 -9.95 -26.31 4.25
C ILE A 4 -9.24 -26.45 5.59
N THR A 5 -8.24 -27.30 5.64
CA THR A 5 -7.46 -27.55 6.84
C THR A 5 -5.97 -27.46 6.55
N LEU A 6 -5.24 -26.70 7.38
CA LEU A 6 -3.80 -26.68 7.46
C LEU A 6 -3.38 -27.42 8.73
N LYS A 7 -2.34 -28.27 8.66
CA LYS A 7 -1.85 -29.04 9.82
C LYS A 7 -0.33 -29.12 9.86
N ASN A 8 0.22 -28.99 11.07
CA ASN A 8 1.64 -29.22 11.37
C ASN A 8 2.59 -28.50 10.40
N THR A 9 2.31 -27.21 10.15
CA THR A 9 3.11 -26.42 9.22
C THR A 9 4.36 -25.88 9.93
N PRO A 10 5.52 -25.82 9.23
CA PRO A 10 6.76 -25.30 9.82
C PRO A 10 6.79 -23.75 9.80
N SER A 11 7.63 -23.14 10.64
CA SER A 11 7.98 -21.74 10.50
C SER A 11 9.12 -21.60 9.50
N THR A 12 8.87 -21.00 8.36
CA THR A 12 9.87 -20.69 7.32
C THR A 12 9.65 -19.27 6.79
N ARG A 13 10.45 -18.84 5.81
CA ARG A 13 10.26 -17.52 5.17
C ARG A 13 8.93 -17.36 4.45
N THR A 14 8.33 -18.45 3.99
CA THR A 14 7.09 -18.47 3.19
C THR A 14 5.97 -19.28 3.83
N CYS A 15 6.16 -19.78 5.05
CA CYS A 15 5.20 -20.64 5.71
C CYS A 15 5.06 -20.25 7.18
N VAL A 16 3.82 -20.14 7.64
CA VAL A 16 3.47 -19.81 9.02
C VAL A 16 3.35 -21.10 9.82
N LYS A 17 4.02 -21.16 10.96
CA LYS A 17 3.91 -22.29 11.90
C LYS A 17 2.51 -22.31 12.51
N LEU A 18 1.87 -23.46 12.43
CA LEU A 18 0.62 -23.74 13.15
C LEU A 18 0.45 -25.26 13.35
N ASP A 19 -0.25 -25.64 14.40
CA ASP A 19 -0.59 -27.03 14.67
C ASP A 19 -1.77 -27.47 13.80
N GLU A 20 -2.88 -26.77 13.89
CA GLU A 20 -4.06 -27.01 13.08
C GLU A 20 -4.90 -25.73 12.93
N LEU A 21 -5.36 -25.45 11.70
CA LEU A 21 -6.36 -24.44 11.39
C LEU A 21 -7.36 -25.04 10.42
N THR A 22 -8.63 -25.05 10.77
CA THR A 22 -9.72 -25.53 9.92
C THR A 22 -10.74 -24.43 9.71
N ILE A 23 -11.03 -24.13 8.45
CA ILE A 23 -12.05 -23.17 8.00
C ILE A 23 -13.17 -23.95 7.34
N SER A 24 -14.39 -23.80 7.84
CA SER A 24 -15.58 -24.49 7.35
C SER A 24 -16.44 -23.60 6.46
N SER A 25 -17.23 -24.22 5.60
CA SER A 25 -18.13 -23.52 4.71
C SER A 25 -19.12 -22.62 5.49
N GLY A 26 -19.28 -21.37 5.01
CA GLY A 26 -20.16 -20.36 5.60
C GLY A 26 -19.54 -19.54 6.72
N GLU A 27 -18.28 -19.82 7.09
CA GLU A 27 -17.55 -18.99 8.04
C GLU A 27 -16.91 -17.79 7.34
N THR A 28 -16.75 -16.69 8.08
CA THR A 28 -15.94 -15.53 7.67
C THR A 28 -14.78 -15.36 8.64
N TRP A 29 -13.58 -15.60 8.15
CA TRP A 29 -12.37 -15.51 8.93
C TRP A 29 -11.62 -14.19 8.68
N GLY A 30 -11.20 -13.54 9.76
CA GLY A 30 -10.25 -12.45 9.73
C GLY A 30 -8.86 -12.93 10.12
N ILE A 31 -7.84 -12.66 9.31
CA ILE A 31 -6.44 -12.88 9.67
C ILE A 31 -5.84 -11.53 10.03
N VAL A 32 -5.38 -11.39 11.28
CA VAL A 32 -4.82 -10.15 11.84
C VAL A 32 -3.48 -10.40 12.49
N GLY A 33 -2.74 -9.34 12.84
CA GLY A 33 -1.45 -9.42 13.50
C GLY A 33 -0.48 -8.33 13.05
N ARG A 34 0.76 -8.41 13.53
CA ARG A 34 1.81 -7.42 13.22
C ARG A 34 2.27 -7.51 11.76
N ASN A 35 2.84 -6.41 11.24
CA ASN A 35 3.51 -6.43 9.94
C ASN A 35 4.68 -7.42 9.96
N ALA A 36 4.85 -8.15 8.85
CA ALA A 36 5.78 -9.28 8.74
C ALA A 36 5.52 -10.43 9.75
N GLY A 37 4.37 -10.46 10.41
CA GLY A 37 3.96 -11.56 11.29
C GLY A 37 3.52 -12.82 10.55
N GLY A 38 3.44 -12.81 9.21
CA GLY A 38 3.06 -13.97 8.40
C GLY A 38 1.61 -13.97 7.93
N LYS A 39 0.85 -12.88 8.10
CA LYS A 39 -0.57 -12.81 7.70
C LYS A 39 -0.81 -13.20 6.24
N SER A 40 -0.11 -12.51 5.30
CA SER A 40 -0.22 -12.79 3.86
C SER A 40 0.22 -14.22 3.53
N HIS A 41 1.33 -14.68 4.12
CA HIS A 41 1.76 -16.08 3.95
C HIS A 41 0.68 -17.09 4.40
N LEU A 42 -0.04 -16.81 5.48
CA LEU A 42 -1.14 -17.67 5.91
C LEU A 42 -2.29 -17.65 4.87
N GLY A 43 -2.58 -16.49 4.29
CA GLY A 43 -3.50 -16.35 3.16
C GLY A 43 -3.08 -17.18 1.94
N ASP A 44 -1.80 -17.09 1.54
CA ASP A 44 -1.24 -17.84 0.40
C ASP A 44 -1.22 -19.35 0.64
N MET A 45 -0.87 -19.78 1.87
CA MET A 45 -0.96 -21.19 2.27
C MET A 45 -2.40 -21.74 2.12
N LEU A 46 -3.40 -20.95 2.51
CA LEU A 46 -4.81 -21.31 2.31
C LEU A 46 -5.19 -21.30 0.83
N ALA A 47 -4.74 -20.32 0.05
CA ALA A 47 -5.11 -20.18 -1.36
C ALA A 47 -4.47 -21.25 -2.24
N GLN A 48 -3.15 -21.34 -2.22
CA GLN A 48 -2.34 -22.12 -3.18
C GLN A 48 -1.59 -23.27 -2.52
N GLY A 49 -1.40 -23.25 -1.20
CA GLY A 49 -0.59 -24.23 -0.48
C GLY A 49 0.90 -23.96 -0.61
N ASP A 50 1.29 -22.72 -0.86
CA ASP A 50 2.68 -22.31 -1.03
C ASP A 50 3.52 -22.60 0.24
N GLY A 51 4.72 -23.13 0.02
CA GLY A 51 5.64 -23.49 1.10
C GLY A 51 5.27 -24.77 1.88
N LEU A 52 4.18 -25.45 1.50
CA LEU A 52 3.68 -26.64 2.20
C LEU A 52 4.14 -27.95 1.56
N SER A 53 4.43 -28.93 2.40
CA SER A 53 4.67 -30.31 2.00
C SER A 53 3.33 -31.05 1.77
N SER A 54 3.39 -32.17 1.03
CA SER A 54 2.23 -33.02 0.80
C SER A 54 1.58 -33.45 2.13
N GLY A 55 0.26 -33.28 2.25
CA GLY A 55 -0.53 -33.61 3.42
C GLY A 55 -0.67 -32.53 4.49
N GLN A 56 0.05 -31.43 4.38
CA GLN A 56 -0.10 -30.29 5.31
C GLN A 56 -1.32 -29.41 4.98
N ARG A 57 -1.81 -29.44 3.75
CA ARG A 57 -3.05 -28.77 3.33
C ARG A 57 -4.02 -29.78 2.74
N SER A 58 -5.24 -29.76 3.20
CA SER A 58 -6.35 -30.49 2.60
C SER A 58 -7.55 -29.56 2.39
N THR A 59 -8.20 -29.64 1.25
CA THR A 59 -9.39 -28.84 0.95
C THR A 59 -10.43 -29.63 0.19
N THR A 60 -11.69 -29.36 0.50
CA THR A 60 -12.84 -29.84 -0.24
C THR A 60 -13.60 -28.70 -0.94
N PHE A 61 -13.08 -27.46 -0.86
CA PHE A 61 -13.53 -26.37 -1.72
C PHE A 61 -13.10 -26.64 -3.16
N THR A 62 -13.98 -26.33 -4.10
CA THR A 62 -13.79 -26.63 -5.54
C THR A 62 -13.20 -25.45 -6.31
N GLN A 63 -13.59 -24.24 -5.94
CA GLN A 63 -13.15 -23.01 -6.60
C GLN A 63 -12.70 -21.99 -5.57
N ILE A 64 -11.43 -21.65 -5.59
CA ILE A 64 -10.84 -20.66 -4.68
C ILE A 64 -10.54 -19.38 -5.47
N GLY A 65 -11.18 -18.27 -5.05
CA GLY A 65 -10.82 -16.94 -5.51
C GLY A 65 -9.74 -16.36 -4.59
N HIS A 66 -8.69 -15.78 -5.18
CA HIS A 66 -7.59 -15.19 -4.41
C HIS A 66 -7.26 -13.80 -4.91
N LEU A 67 -7.12 -12.85 -3.99
CA LEU A 67 -6.60 -11.51 -4.21
C LEU A 67 -5.46 -11.28 -3.24
N SER A 68 -4.27 -10.95 -3.76
CA SER A 68 -3.11 -10.53 -2.96
C SER A 68 -2.35 -9.42 -3.67
N PHE A 69 -1.46 -8.76 -2.94
CA PHE A 69 -0.56 -7.75 -3.49
C PHE A 69 0.42 -8.38 -4.49
N GLU A 70 0.91 -9.58 -4.19
CA GLU A 70 1.85 -10.33 -5.03
C GLU A 70 1.24 -10.66 -6.39
N LEU A 71 -0.05 -11.04 -6.44
CA LEU A 71 -0.77 -11.28 -7.69
C LEU A 71 -0.96 -9.99 -8.50
N GLU A 72 -1.23 -8.87 -7.85
CA GLU A 72 -1.34 -7.56 -8.50
C GLU A 72 0.02 -7.12 -9.07
N ASP A 73 1.10 -7.25 -8.29
CA ASP A 73 2.46 -6.89 -8.74
C ASP A 73 2.96 -7.82 -9.85
N ALA A 74 2.66 -9.11 -9.78
CA ALA A 74 2.98 -10.07 -10.83
C ALA A 74 2.27 -9.74 -12.16
N LEU A 75 0.98 -9.33 -12.07
CA LEU A 75 0.23 -8.87 -13.23
C LEU A 75 0.85 -7.60 -13.81
N LEU A 76 1.17 -6.62 -12.97
CA LEU A 76 1.82 -5.38 -13.41
C LEU A 76 3.19 -5.65 -14.06
N ALA A 77 3.98 -6.54 -13.47
CA ALA A 77 5.28 -6.91 -14.02
C ALA A 77 5.15 -7.64 -15.38
N ARG A 78 4.06 -8.39 -15.60
CA ARG A 78 3.75 -9.02 -16.89
C ARG A 78 3.41 -7.95 -17.93
N GLU A 79 2.49 -7.04 -17.63
CA GLU A 79 2.08 -5.95 -18.52
C GLU A 79 3.25 -5.02 -18.91
N ILE A 80 4.22 -4.83 -18.00
CA ILE A 80 5.42 -4.04 -18.28
C ILE A 80 6.40 -4.81 -19.19
N ARG A 81 6.50 -6.14 -19.05
CA ARG A 81 7.38 -6.96 -19.92
C ARG A 81 6.86 -7.10 -21.35
N GLU A 82 5.55 -7.04 -21.51
CA GLU A 82 4.85 -7.13 -22.80
C GLU A 82 4.72 -5.74 -23.47
N ASP A 83 5.39 -4.71 -22.92
CA ASP A 83 5.38 -3.32 -23.41
C ASP A 83 6.11 -3.19 -24.75
N ASP A 84 5.36 -2.85 -25.80
CA ASP A 84 5.85 -2.60 -27.15
C ASP A 84 6.08 -1.10 -27.45
N SER A 85 6.03 -0.22 -26.44
CA SER A 85 6.10 1.25 -26.62
C SER A 85 7.41 1.74 -27.26
N GLU A 86 8.53 1.03 -27.03
CA GLU A 86 9.82 1.34 -27.66
C GLU A 86 9.77 1.26 -29.19
N PHE A 87 8.86 0.44 -29.75
CA PHE A 87 8.70 0.26 -31.20
C PHE A 87 7.66 1.21 -31.81
N LEU A 88 6.73 1.73 -31.03
CA LEU A 88 5.54 2.44 -31.53
C LEU A 88 5.53 3.94 -31.29
N ASP A 89 6.51 4.48 -30.56
CA ASP A 89 6.59 5.89 -30.13
C ASP A 89 5.30 6.37 -29.42
N LYS A 90 4.62 5.43 -28.73
CA LYS A 90 3.38 5.64 -27.98
C LYS A 90 3.52 5.03 -26.58
N ILE A 91 2.84 5.65 -25.62
CA ILE A 91 2.71 5.05 -24.27
C ILE A 91 1.80 3.83 -24.40
N ASP A 92 2.33 2.64 -24.10
CA ASP A 92 1.52 1.43 -24.02
C ASP A 92 0.68 1.46 -22.73
N PRO A 93 -0.66 1.47 -22.82
CA PRO A 93 -1.54 1.45 -21.68
C PRO A 93 -1.66 0.08 -21.01
N GLY A 94 -1.09 -0.98 -21.59
CA GLY A 94 -1.34 -2.37 -21.24
C GLY A 94 -2.72 -2.85 -21.68
N ARG A 95 -3.03 -4.11 -21.42
CA ARG A 95 -4.34 -4.68 -21.74
C ARG A 95 -5.46 -3.98 -20.96
N THR A 96 -6.65 -3.95 -21.55
CA THR A 96 -7.81 -3.30 -20.94
C THR A 96 -8.34 -4.07 -19.73
N VAL A 97 -9.09 -3.39 -18.88
CA VAL A 97 -9.78 -4.00 -17.73
C VAL A 97 -10.64 -5.19 -18.18
N LEU A 98 -11.37 -5.03 -19.29
CA LEU A 98 -12.27 -6.06 -19.81
C LEU A 98 -11.49 -7.29 -20.29
N GLU A 99 -10.41 -7.10 -21.05
CA GLU A 99 -9.54 -8.20 -21.51
C GLU A 99 -8.94 -8.99 -20.34
N LEU A 100 -8.50 -8.30 -19.30
CA LEU A 100 -7.93 -8.93 -18.11
C LEU A 100 -8.95 -9.71 -17.29
N ILE A 101 -10.24 -9.31 -17.27
CA ILE A 101 -11.30 -10.09 -16.63
C ILE A 101 -11.62 -11.33 -17.48
N HIS A 102 -11.75 -11.16 -18.81
CA HIS A 102 -12.04 -12.27 -19.71
C HIS A 102 -10.94 -13.34 -19.72
N GLU A 103 -9.67 -12.95 -19.49
CA GLU A 103 -8.55 -13.89 -19.38
C GLU A 103 -8.78 -15.01 -18.35
N VAL A 104 -9.48 -14.69 -17.25
CA VAL A 104 -9.73 -15.63 -16.15
C VAL A 104 -11.18 -16.11 -16.07
N GLN A 105 -12.04 -15.63 -16.97
CA GLN A 105 -13.46 -15.89 -16.94
C GLN A 105 -13.75 -17.33 -17.41
N PRO A 106 -14.39 -18.20 -16.59
CA PRO A 106 -14.86 -19.51 -17.02
C PRO A 106 -16.03 -19.42 -18.01
N ASP A 107 -16.19 -20.42 -18.88
CA ASP A 107 -17.29 -20.49 -19.86
C ASP A 107 -18.70 -20.38 -19.23
N ASN A 108 -18.85 -20.85 -17.98
CA ASN A 108 -20.12 -20.85 -17.24
C ASN A 108 -20.17 -19.78 -16.14
N SER A 109 -19.44 -18.68 -16.28
CA SER A 109 -19.41 -17.60 -15.29
C SER A 109 -20.71 -16.80 -15.27
N PRO A 110 -21.02 -16.11 -14.14
CA PRO A 110 -22.18 -15.21 -14.06
C PRO A 110 -22.02 -14.03 -15.02
N PRO A 111 -23.14 -13.32 -15.33
CA PRO A 111 -23.11 -12.15 -16.20
C PRO A 111 -22.11 -11.11 -15.69
N LEU A 112 -21.13 -10.76 -16.53
CA LEU A 112 -20.04 -9.85 -16.20
C LEU A 112 -20.53 -8.42 -15.89
N ASP A 113 -21.57 -7.95 -16.58
CA ASP A 113 -22.10 -6.58 -16.45
C ASP A 113 -22.51 -6.24 -15.01
N ASN A 114 -23.12 -7.20 -14.30
CA ASN A 114 -23.51 -7.00 -12.91
C ASN A 114 -22.27 -6.85 -11.99
N LEU A 115 -21.24 -7.66 -12.21
CA LEU A 115 -20.00 -7.59 -11.44
C LEU A 115 -19.25 -6.29 -11.71
N ILE A 116 -19.12 -5.89 -12.98
CA ILE A 116 -18.52 -4.62 -13.41
C ILE A 116 -19.21 -3.44 -12.74
N THR A 117 -20.55 -3.43 -12.75
CA THR A 117 -21.35 -2.36 -12.13
C THR A 117 -21.16 -2.33 -10.61
N LYS A 118 -21.26 -3.48 -9.94
CA LYS A 118 -21.06 -3.59 -8.47
C LYS A 118 -19.68 -3.14 -8.02
N LEU A 119 -18.66 -3.33 -8.83
CA LEU A 119 -17.29 -2.94 -8.50
C LEU A 119 -16.92 -1.54 -9.04
N GLY A 120 -17.86 -0.82 -9.66
CA GLY A 120 -17.62 0.54 -10.19
C GLY A 120 -16.54 0.56 -11.27
N LEU A 121 -16.52 -0.47 -12.13
CA LEU A 121 -15.58 -0.60 -13.25
C LEU A 121 -16.19 -0.24 -14.61
N ALA A 122 -17.47 0.15 -14.67
CA ALA A 122 -18.20 0.38 -15.92
C ALA A 122 -17.52 1.42 -16.84
N ASP A 123 -17.04 2.51 -16.27
CA ASP A 123 -16.35 3.57 -17.02
C ASP A 123 -14.86 3.28 -17.29
N LEU A 124 -14.38 2.12 -16.87
CA LEU A 124 -12.96 1.74 -16.91
C LEU A 124 -12.71 0.52 -17.81
N THR A 125 -13.74 -0.09 -18.39
CA THR A 125 -13.64 -1.34 -19.16
C THR A 125 -12.61 -1.30 -20.28
N ASP A 126 -12.55 -0.17 -20.99
CA ASP A 126 -11.61 0.05 -22.12
C ASP A 126 -10.30 0.70 -21.70
N ARG A 127 -10.11 0.97 -20.39
CA ARG A 127 -8.91 1.59 -19.88
C ARG A 127 -7.82 0.57 -19.66
N GLY A 128 -6.60 0.89 -20.12
CA GLY A 128 -5.44 0.03 -19.95
C GLY A 128 -5.01 -0.09 -18.50
N PHE A 129 -4.57 -1.27 -18.10
CA PHE A 129 -4.20 -1.63 -16.72
C PHE A 129 -3.13 -0.70 -16.12
N ARG A 130 -2.14 -0.31 -16.92
CA ARG A 130 -1.03 0.55 -16.48
C ARG A 130 -1.47 1.98 -16.15
N LEU A 131 -2.62 2.40 -16.67
CA LEU A 131 -3.21 3.73 -16.43
C LEU A 131 -4.19 3.75 -15.25
N LEU A 132 -4.42 2.61 -14.60
CA LEU A 132 -5.31 2.52 -13.45
C LEU A 132 -4.61 3.04 -12.18
N SER A 133 -5.36 3.75 -11.35
CA SER A 133 -4.96 4.05 -9.97
C SER A 133 -4.90 2.78 -9.13
N THR A 134 -4.22 2.84 -7.97
CA THR A 134 -4.13 1.71 -7.04
C THR A 134 -5.51 1.16 -6.65
N GLY A 135 -6.48 2.03 -6.34
CA GLY A 135 -7.84 1.62 -6.01
C GLY A 135 -8.59 1.00 -7.20
N GLU A 136 -8.37 1.48 -8.43
CA GLU A 136 -8.96 0.91 -9.64
C GLU A 136 -8.36 -0.47 -9.95
N ARG A 137 -7.04 -0.65 -9.78
CA ARG A 137 -6.39 -1.95 -9.90
C ARG A 137 -6.91 -2.95 -8.87
N ARG A 138 -7.08 -2.53 -7.61
CA ARG A 138 -7.62 -3.37 -6.55
C ARG A 138 -9.04 -3.85 -6.89
N ARG A 139 -9.90 -2.97 -7.45
CA ARG A 139 -11.25 -3.33 -7.92
C ARG A 139 -11.22 -4.34 -9.08
N LEU A 140 -10.30 -4.18 -10.03
CA LEU A 140 -10.08 -5.14 -11.10
C LEU A 140 -9.64 -6.51 -10.56
N MET A 141 -8.67 -6.55 -9.64
CA MET A 141 -8.21 -7.81 -9.04
C MET A 141 -9.35 -8.52 -8.29
N LEU A 142 -10.21 -7.76 -7.60
CA LEU A 142 -11.40 -8.30 -6.95
C LEU A 142 -12.40 -8.86 -7.98
N ALA A 143 -12.61 -8.17 -9.12
CA ALA A 143 -13.44 -8.68 -10.21
C ALA A 143 -12.89 -10.01 -10.75
N ARG A 144 -11.58 -10.10 -10.95
CA ARG A 144 -10.92 -11.34 -11.40
C ARG A 144 -11.08 -12.50 -10.43
N ALA A 145 -11.07 -12.24 -9.13
CA ALA A 145 -11.30 -13.28 -8.11
C ALA A 145 -12.76 -13.71 -8.03
N LEU A 146 -13.70 -12.78 -8.17
CA LEU A 146 -15.14 -13.04 -8.05
C LEU A 146 -15.77 -13.67 -9.30
N ILE A 147 -15.25 -13.36 -10.51
CA ILE A 147 -15.77 -13.92 -11.77
C ILE A 147 -15.61 -15.45 -11.84
N LEU A 148 -14.67 -15.99 -11.07
CA LEU A 148 -14.46 -17.42 -10.92
C LEU A 148 -15.60 -18.13 -10.20
N SER A 149 -16.59 -17.40 -9.64
CA SER A 149 -17.67 -17.94 -8.80
C SER A 149 -17.14 -18.83 -7.65
N PRO A 150 -16.23 -18.29 -6.81
CA PRO A 150 -15.57 -19.10 -5.80
C PRO A 150 -16.54 -19.56 -4.71
N ASP A 151 -16.27 -20.74 -4.14
CA ASP A 151 -16.89 -21.24 -2.90
C ASP A 151 -16.05 -20.89 -1.65
N LEU A 152 -14.76 -20.54 -1.85
CA LEU A 152 -13.88 -19.90 -0.89
C LEU A 152 -13.20 -18.67 -1.54
N LEU A 153 -13.33 -17.50 -0.92
CA LEU A 153 -12.69 -16.26 -1.37
C LEU A 153 -11.70 -15.76 -0.32
N ILE A 154 -10.45 -15.64 -0.72
CA ILE A 154 -9.35 -15.18 0.12
C ILE A 154 -8.88 -13.82 -0.37
N LEU A 155 -8.95 -12.82 0.50
CA LEU A 155 -8.68 -11.42 0.20
C LEU A 155 -7.58 -10.90 1.10
N ASP A 156 -6.41 -10.58 0.53
CA ASP A 156 -5.34 -9.93 1.27
C ASP A 156 -5.41 -8.42 1.09
N GLU A 157 -5.63 -7.71 2.21
CA GLU A 157 -5.76 -6.26 2.32
C GLU A 157 -6.74 -5.64 1.31
N PRO A 158 -7.99 -6.16 1.18
CA PRO A 158 -8.91 -5.74 0.12
C PRO A 158 -9.33 -4.27 0.22
N PHE A 159 -9.18 -3.65 1.38
CA PHE A 159 -9.58 -2.27 1.66
C PHE A 159 -8.47 -1.24 1.41
N ASP A 160 -7.23 -1.68 1.19
CA ASP A 160 -6.11 -0.75 0.99
C ASP A 160 -6.20 -0.02 -0.35
N GLY A 161 -5.84 1.29 -0.34
CA GLY A 161 -5.91 2.16 -1.53
C GLY A 161 -7.34 2.56 -1.96
N LEU A 162 -8.38 2.14 -1.22
CA LEU A 162 -9.76 2.52 -1.50
C LEU A 162 -10.17 3.79 -0.77
N ASP A 163 -10.93 4.65 -1.43
CA ASP A 163 -11.57 5.80 -0.79
C ASP A 163 -12.66 5.35 0.21
N GLN A 164 -13.08 6.27 1.07
CA GLN A 164 -14.02 5.97 2.14
C GLN A 164 -15.38 5.48 1.62
N GLN A 165 -15.84 6.02 0.49
CA GLN A 165 -17.14 5.66 -0.10
C GLN A 165 -17.09 4.24 -0.64
N PHE A 166 -16.05 3.91 -1.41
CA PHE A 166 -15.92 2.57 -1.99
C PHE A 166 -15.58 1.53 -0.90
N ARG A 167 -14.84 1.89 0.15
CA ARG A 167 -14.59 1.02 1.30
C ARG A 167 -15.90 0.60 1.99
N ALA A 168 -16.82 1.53 2.23
CA ALA A 168 -18.13 1.22 2.79
C ALA A 168 -18.93 0.30 1.86
N HIS A 169 -18.96 0.62 0.56
CA HIS A 169 -19.62 -0.19 -0.45
C HIS A 169 -19.03 -1.62 -0.53
N LEU A 170 -17.72 -1.77 -0.51
CA LEU A 170 -17.06 -3.08 -0.50
C LEU A 170 -17.41 -3.88 0.76
N THR A 171 -17.46 -3.22 1.92
CA THR A 171 -17.89 -3.88 3.17
C THR A 171 -19.29 -4.48 3.05
N ASP A 172 -20.23 -3.73 2.49
CA ASP A 172 -21.61 -4.22 2.27
C ASP A 172 -21.66 -5.34 1.24
N LEU A 173 -20.88 -5.22 0.17
CA LEU A 173 -20.75 -6.26 -0.85
C LEU A 173 -20.16 -7.57 -0.27
N LEU A 174 -19.10 -7.49 0.52
CA LEU A 174 -18.52 -8.66 1.18
C LEU A 174 -19.49 -9.28 2.20
N ARG A 175 -20.29 -8.46 2.87
CA ARG A 175 -21.36 -8.95 3.76
C ARG A 175 -22.48 -9.71 2.99
N GLU A 176 -22.77 -9.27 1.76
CA GLU A 176 -23.68 -9.99 0.87
C GLU A 176 -23.09 -11.34 0.46
N TYR A 177 -21.83 -11.37 0.02
CA TYR A 177 -21.14 -12.60 -0.37
C TYR A 177 -20.95 -13.58 0.78
N ALA A 178 -20.69 -13.12 2.00
CA ALA A 178 -20.54 -13.96 3.19
C ALA A 178 -21.76 -14.85 3.50
N LYS A 179 -22.93 -14.54 2.92
CA LYS A 179 -24.13 -15.37 3.06
C LYS A 179 -24.11 -16.63 2.19
N THR A 180 -23.29 -16.65 1.15
CA THR A 180 -23.29 -17.70 0.12
C THR A 180 -21.95 -18.37 -0.08
N ILE A 181 -20.85 -17.69 0.24
CA ILE A 181 -19.49 -18.19 0.11
C ILE A 181 -18.73 -18.04 1.42
N THR A 182 -17.66 -18.81 1.57
CA THR A 182 -16.74 -18.71 2.69
C THR A 182 -15.74 -17.59 2.41
N LEU A 183 -15.49 -16.73 3.39
CA LEU A 183 -14.55 -15.62 3.25
C LEU A 183 -13.36 -15.75 4.20
N VAL A 184 -12.17 -15.46 3.69
CA VAL A 184 -10.97 -15.20 4.48
C VAL A 184 -10.45 -13.82 4.12
N ILE A 185 -10.36 -12.93 5.11
CA ILE A 185 -9.93 -11.54 4.92
C ILE A 185 -8.68 -11.31 5.76
N VAL A 186 -7.55 -11.15 5.11
CA VAL A 186 -6.34 -10.66 5.76
C VAL A 186 -6.45 -9.15 5.91
N ALA A 187 -6.29 -8.63 7.12
CA ALA A 187 -6.44 -7.21 7.38
C ALA A 187 -5.39 -6.67 8.34
N ASN A 188 -4.88 -5.48 8.03
CA ASN A 188 -3.99 -4.72 8.91
C ASN A 188 -4.75 -4.00 10.04
N ARG A 189 -6.07 -3.88 9.93
CA ARG A 189 -6.91 -3.19 10.91
C ARG A 189 -8.07 -4.08 11.32
N LEU A 190 -8.19 -4.31 12.62
CA LEU A 190 -9.33 -5.03 13.17
C LEU A 190 -10.67 -4.35 12.82
N SER A 191 -10.68 -3.00 12.71
CA SER A 191 -11.86 -2.23 12.31
C SER A 191 -12.42 -2.60 10.94
N ASP A 192 -11.59 -3.08 10.02
CA ASP A 192 -12.00 -3.48 8.67
C ASP A 192 -12.79 -4.80 8.68
N LEU A 193 -12.67 -5.57 9.77
CA LEU A 193 -13.36 -6.84 9.99
C LEU A 193 -14.66 -6.69 10.79
N ASN A 194 -14.97 -5.46 11.27
CA ASN A 194 -16.16 -5.22 12.09
C ASN A 194 -17.46 -5.51 11.31
N GLY A 195 -18.29 -6.38 11.88
CA GLY A 195 -19.55 -6.80 11.26
C GLY A 195 -19.39 -7.74 10.06
N LEU A 196 -18.16 -8.23 9.79
CA LEU A 196 -17.85 -9.23 8.76
C LEU A 196 -17.37 -10.55 9.38
N ALA A 197 -16.26 -10.49 10.15
CA ALA A 197 -15.62 -11.69 10.67
C ALA A 197 -16.44 -12.35 11.78
N THR A 198 -16.61 -13.67 11.67
CA THR A 198 -17.15 -14.57 12.70
C THR A 198 -16.04 -15.27 13.49
N HIS A 199 -14.87 -15.46 12.87
CA HIS A 199 -13.68 -16.09 13.41
C HIS A 199 -12.45 -15.21 13.17
N LEU A 200 -11.43 -15.39 14.01
CA LEU A 200 -10.15 -14.71 13.88
C LEU A 200 -9.00 -15.72 13.95
N ALA A 201 -7.95 -15.43 13.17
CA ALA A 201 -6.63 -16.04 13.32
C ALA A 201 -5.60 -14.92 13.45
N CYS A 202 -4.72 -15.04 14.45
CA CYS A 202 -3.70 -14.03 14.75
C CYS A 202 -2.32 -14.57 14.38
N ALA A 203 -1.62 -13.87 13.50
CA ALA A 203 -0.26 -14.22 13.07
C ALA A 203 0.77 -13.24 13.65
N ASP A 204 1.81 -13.78 14.29
CA ASP A 204 2.96 -13.02 14.75
C ASP A 204 4.24 -13.87 14.58
N GLN A 205 5.34 -13.23 14.17
CA GLN A 205 6.66 -13.88 13.98
C GLN A 205 6.61 -15.18 13.14
N ASN A 206 5.77 -15.21 12.10
CA ASN A 206 5.50 -16.40 11.28
C ASN A 206 4.93 -17.59 12.08
N GLU A 207 4.16 -17.32 13.12
CA GLU A 207 3.40 -18.31 13.87
C GLU A 207 1.92 -17.87 14.00
N CYS A 208 0.98 -18.79 13.83
CA CYS A 208 -0.43 -18.54 14.15
C CYS A 208 -0.61 -18.75 15.66
N VAL A 209 -0.59 -17.67 16.41
CA VAL A 209 -0.55 -17.69 17.87
C VAL A 209 -1.93 -17.88 18.52
N LEU A 210 -3.00 -17.48 17.83
CA LEU A 210 -4.38 -17.61 18.29
C LEU A 210 -5.29 -17.88 17.08
N SER A 211 -6.27 -18.77 17.23
CA SER A 211 -7.35 -18.94 16.25
C SER A 211 -8.60 -19.46 16.95
N GLY A 212 -9.78 -19.07 16.45
CA GLY A 212 -11.07 -19.49 17.01
C GLY A 212 -12.19 -18.52 16.64
N THR A 213 -13.32 -18.63 17.33
CA THR A 213 -14.40 -17.65 17.17
C THR A 213 -13.93 -16.26 17.56
N LYS A 214 -14.48 -15.23 16.92
CA LYS A 214 -14.11 -13.84 17.20
C LYS A 214 -14.15 -13.51 18.70
N ASN A 215 -15.23 -13.94 19.38
CA ASN A 215 -15.39 -13.69 20.81
C ASN A 215 -14.31 -14.39 21.67
N GLU A 216 -13.95 -15.63 21.34
CA GLU A 216 -12.91 -16.36 22.07
C GLU A 216 -11.54 -15.69 21.92
N VAL A 217 -11.21 -15.27 20.71
CA VAL A 217 -9.93 -14.62 20.43
C VAL A 217 -9.87 -13.23 21.05
N GLU A 218 -10.90 -12.38 20.90
CA GLU A 218 -10.91 -11.03 21.46
C GLU A 218 -10.89 -11.01 22.99
N ASN A 219 -11.42 -12.02 23.66
CA ASN A 219 -11.39 -12.15 25.12
C ASN A 219 -10.10 -12.81 25.64
N ASN A 220 -9.21 -13.28 24.77
CA ASN A 220 -7.94 -13.88 25.19
C ASN A 220 -6.94 -12.78 25.57
N PRO A 221 -6.31 -12.83 26.78
CA PRO A 221 -5.32 -11.83 27.20
C PRO A 221 -4.14 -11.68 26.21
N ALA A 222 -3.72 -12.75 25.53
CA ALA A 222 -2.66 -12.71 24.55
C ALA A 222 -3.04 -11.87 23.31
N PHE A 223 -4.33 -11.77 22.97
CA PHE A 223 -4.80 -10.91 21.89
C PHE A 223 -4.59 -9.43 22.21
N ALA A 224 -4.92 -9.00 23.43
CA ALA A 224 -4.67 -7.64 23.88
C ALA A 224 -3.18 -7.29 23.77
N GLN A 225 -2.29 -8.16 24.28
CA GLN A 225 -0.84 -7.97 24.19
C GLN A 225 -0.32 -7.90 22.73
N LEU A 226 -0.89 -8.72 21.83
CA LEU A 226 -0.54 -8.71 20.41
C LEU A 226 -0.96 -7.40 19.74
N MET A 227 -2.10 -6.82 20.16
CA MET A 227 -2.69 -5.61 19.60
C MET A 227 -2.33 -4.34 20.39
N GLU A 228 -1.65 -4.47 21.53
CA GLU A 228 -1.19 -3.33 22.31
C GLU A 228 -0.14 -2.51 21.58
N LEU A 229 -0.38 -1.20 21.61
CA LEU A 229 0.36 -0.18 20.89
C LEU A 229 1.41 0.48 21.81
N ASP A 230 2.30 -0.30 22.42
CA ASP A 230 3.43 0.26 23.17
C ASP A 230 4.53 0.73 22.19
N CYS A 231 4.25 1.86 21.54
CA CYS A 231 5.24 2.59 20.76
C CYS A 231 5.44 3.96 21.40
N GLU A 232 6.23 4.06 22.45
CA GLU A 232 6.77 5.33 22.90
C GLU A 232 7.97 5.70 22.03
N ILE A 233 7.89 6.85 21.34
CA ILE A 233 9.04 7.49 20.72
C ILE A 233 9.57 8.48 21.75
N ASP A 234 10.62 8.11 22.47
CA ASP A 234 11.20 8.96 23.50
C ASP A 234 11.80 10.24 22.90
N THR A 235 12.51 10.14 21.81
CA THR A 235 13.14 11.29 21.12
C THR A 235 13.29 11.01 19.63
N LEU A 236 13.02 12.03 18.80
CA LEU A 236 13.37 11.98 17.39
C LEU A 236 14.87 12.24 17.18
N PRO A 237 15.51 11.60 16.18
CA PRO A 237 16.90 11.87 15.83
C PRO A 237 17.18 13.36 15.58
N SER A 238 18.38 13.82 15.90
CA SER A 238 18.79 15.20 15.70
C SER A 238 18.89 15.53 14.20
N ARG A 239 18.75 16.82 13.88
CA ARG A 239 18.98 17.30 12.51
C ARG A 239 20.47 17.28 12.19
N ASP A 240 20.82 16.94 10.94
CA ASP A 240 22.17 17.11 10.42
C ASP A 240 22.55 18.60 10.43
N PRO A 241 23.56 19.02 11.23
CA PRO A 241 23.98 20.41 11.32
C PRO A 241 24.62 20.95 10.01
N SER A 242 25.04 20.08 9.11
CA SER A 242 25.56 20.47 7.79
C SER A 242 24.48 20.92 6.81
N ILE A 243 23.21 20.55 7.07
CA ILE A 243 22.08 21.00 6.27
C ILE A 243 21.67 22.40 6.74
N ALA A 244 21.91 23.42 5.91
CA ALA A 244 21.52 24.77 6.22
C ALA A 244 20.02 24.89 6.54
N PRO A 245 19.63 25.61 7.60
CA PRO A 245 18.22 25.85 7.86
C PRO A 245 17.58 26.61 6.69
N ALA A 246 16.33 26.29 6.36
CA ALA A 246 15.60 27.02 5.34
C ALA A 246 15.45 28.49 5.75
N THR A 247 16.05 29.40 5.01
CA THR A 247 16.04 30.86 5.29
C THR A 247 14.75 31.54 4.84
N TRP A 248 13.90 30.81 4.10
CA TRP A 248 12.65 31.34 3.59
C TRP A 248 11.64 31.58 4.74
N THR A 249 11.06 32.80 4.79
CA THR A 249 10.09 33.23 5.83
C THR A 249 8.65 33.36 5.35
N GLY A 250 8.41 33.25 4.05
CA GLY A 250 7.07 33.30 3.44
C GLY A 250 6.31 31.96 3.48
N PRO A 251 5.19 31.88 2.75
CA PRO A 251 4.40 30.65 2.61
C PRO A 251 5.22 29.51 2.03
N LEU A 252 4.98 28.29 2.49
CA LEU A 252 5.64 27.08 1.96
C LEU A 252 5.16 26.74 0.56
N VAL A 253 3.84 26.93 0.30
CA VAL A 253 3.24 26.73 -1.02
C VAL A 253 2.28 27.89 -1.28
N SER A 254 2.32 28.45 -2.49
CA SER A 254 1.33 29.40 -3.00
C SER A 254 0.93 29.01 -4.42
N MET A 255 -0.34 28.78 -4.62
CA MET A 255 -0.96 28.51 -5.91
C MET A 255 -2.04 29.55 -6.18
N LYS A 256 -2.08 30.09 -7.41
CA LYS A 256 -3.07 31.10 -7.81
C LYS A 256 -3.72 30.69 -9.12
N GLN A 257 -5.05 30.51 -9.08
CA GLN A 257 -5.88 30.14 -10.22
C GLN A 257 -5.33 28.97 -11.05
N VAL A 258 -4.78 27.97 -10.34
CA VAL A 258 -4.14 26.81 -10.96
C VAL A 258 -5.20 25.98 -11.66
N THR A 259 -4.97 25.68 -12.95
CA THR A 259 -5.82 24.80 -13.74
C THR A 259 -4.99 23.69 -14.36
N VAL A 260 -5.42 22.46 -14.19
CA VAL A 260 -4.75 21.26 -14.73
C VAL A 260 -5.72 20.50 -15.61
N VAL A 261 -5.30 20.24 -16.85
CA VAL A 261 -6.08 19.49 -17.84
C VAL A 261 -5.35 18.20 -18.19
N HIS A 262 -6.06 17.08 -18.16
CA HIS A 262 -5.53 15.79 -18.59
C HIS A 262 -6.52 15.13 -19.57
N GLY A 263 -6.04 14.76 -20.76
CA GLY A 263 -6.90 14.16 -21.80
C GLY A 263 -8.11 15.00 -22.21
N GLY A 264 -7.98 16.35 -22.17
CA GLY A 264 -9.08 17.26 -22.49
C GLY A 264 -10.10 17.47 -21.35
N ARG A 265 -9.91 16.83 -20.18
CA ARG A 265 -10.74 17.01 -18.99
C ARG A 265 -10.00 17.83 -17.94
N GLU A 266 -10.66 18.85 -17.39
CA GLU A 266 -10.15 19.60 -16.25
C GLU A 266 -10.17 18.71 -14.99
N ILE A 267 -8.99 18.50 -14.40
CA ILE A 267 -8.82 17.77 -13.15
C ILE A 267 -8.81 18.74 -11.96
N ILE A 268 -8.19 19.90 -12.15
CA ILE A 268 -8.17 21.02 -11.19
C ILE A 268 -8.56 22.26 -11.98
N SER A 269 -9.50 23.07 -11.47
CA SER A 269 -10.02 24.26 -12.13
C SER A 269 -9.93 25.47 -11.22
N SER A 270 -9.20 26.50 -11.65
CA SER A 270 -9.05 27.80 -10.97
C SER A 270 -8.80 27.69 -9.46
N PHE A 271 -7.86 26.84 -9.06
CA PHE A 271 -7.61 26.52 -7.66
C PHE A 271 -6.60 27.46 -7.02
N ASP A 272 -7.01 28.07 -5.91
CA ASP A 272 -6.14 28.90 -5.07
C ASP A 272 -5.78 28.14 -3.80
N TRP A 273 -4.49 28.13 -3.43
CA TRP A 273 -4.03 27.46 -2.21
C TRP A 273 -2.82 28.14 -1.59
N LEU A 274 -2.86 28.32 -0.27
CA LEU A 274 -1.78 28.90 0.49
C LEU A 274 -1.45 27.98 1.68
N VAL A 275 -0.22 27.52 1.76
CA VAL A 275 0.30 26.73 2.88
C VAL A 275 1.35 27.54 3.62
N GLU A 276 1.07 27.92 4.86
CA GLU A 276 1.97 28.65 5.71
C GLU A 276 2.75 27.70 6.64
N ARG A 277 3.84 28.18 7.21
CA ARG A 277 4.63 27.41 8.20
C ARG A 277 3.78 27.09 9.42
N GLY A 278 3.93 25.87 9.93
CA GLY A 278 3.18 25.38 11.09
C GLY A 278 1.74 25.02 10.81
N HIS A 279 1.27 25.19 9.56
CA HIS A 279 -0.05 24.71 9.17
C HIS A 279 0.02 23.28 8.68
N HIS A 280 -0.90 22.44 9.18
CA HIS A 280 -1.07 21.07 8.76
C HIS A 280 -2.33 20.94 7.92
N TRP A 281 -2.19 20.45 6.69
CA TRP A 281 -3.28 20.30 5.75
C TRP A 281 -3.60 18.83 5.52
N LYS A 282 -4.89 18.50 5.53
CA LYS A 282 -5.40 17.21 5.07
C LYS A 282 -6.18 17.41 3.79
N ILE A 283 -5.69 16.82 2.69
CA ILE A 283 -6.37 16.81 1.41
C ILE A 283 -7.20 15.51 1.33
N SER A 284 -8.51 15.64 1.19
CA SER A 284 -9.43 14.50 1.10
C SER A 284 -10.39 14.67 -0.08
N GLY A 285 -10.84 13.56 -0.63
CA GLY A 285 -11.76 13.52 -1.76
C GLY A 285 -11.79 12.12 -2.40
N PRO A 286 -12.75 11.86 -3.30
CA PRO A 286 -12.85 10.59 -4.01
C PRO A 286 -11.59 10.28 -4.84
N ASN A 287 -11.44 9.03 -5.25
CA ASN A 287 -10.36 8.65 -6.16
C ASN A 287 -10.53 9.36 -7.51
N GLY A 288 -9.42 9.77 -8.11
CA GLY A 288 -9.42 10.50 -9.38
C GLY A 288 -9.77 12.01 -9.30
N CYS A 289 -10.04 12.57 -8.11
CA CYS A 289 -10.35 14.01 -7.99
C CYS A 289 -9.13 14.94 -8.03
N GLY A 290 -7.93 14.43 -8.31
CA GLY A 290 -6.73 15.27 -8.49
C GLY A 290 -5.84 15.43 -7.25
N LYS A 291 -6.02 14.65 -6.16
CA LYS A 291 -5.16 14.71 -4.94
C LYS A 291 -3.67 14.55 -5.27
N SER A 292 -3.31 13.47 -5.94
CA SER A 292 -1.92 13.21 -6.33
C SER A 292 -1.42 14.21 -7.39
N THR A 293 -2.31 14.71 -8.25
CA THR A 293 -1.98 15.80 -9.21
C THR A 293 -1.55 17.06 -8.46
N LEU A 294 -2.29 17.43 -7.40
CA LEU A 294 -1.96 18.59 -6.56
C LEU A 294 -0.59 18.42 -5.87
N VAL A 295 -0.33 17.23 -5.32
CA VAL A 295 0.97 16.86 -4.73
C VAL A 295 2.09 16.98 -5.76
N ASN A 296 1.89 16.44 -6.97
CA ASN A 296 2.88 16.46 -8.05
C ASN A 296 3.15 17.87 -8.60
N LEU A 297 2.19 18.80 -8.50
CA LEU A 297 2.44 20.21 -8.82
C LEU A 297 3.41 20.85 -7.80
N VAL A 298 3.27 20.52 -6.51
CA VAL A 298 4.18 21.03 -5.46
C VAL A 298 5.57 20.43 -5.60
N SER A 299 5.67 19.11 -5.80
CA SER A 299 6.97 18.42 -5.94
C SER A 299 7.69 18.76 -7.26
N GLY A 300 6.94 19.25 -8.26
CA GLY A 300 7.46 19.54 -9.60
C GLY A 300 7.50 18.34 -10.54
N ASP A 301 6.90 17.24 -10.14
CA ASP A 301 6.82 16.03 -10.95
C ASP A 301 5.71 16.11 -12.03
N HIS A 302 4.82 17.13 -11.94
CA HIS A 302 3.79 17.39 -12.96
C HIS A 302 4.20 18.56 -13.87
N THR A 303 4.28 18.34 -15.18
CA THR A 303 4.76 19.31 -16.17
C THR A 303 3.98 20.62 -16.20
N GLN A 304 2.67 20.59 -15.91
CA GLN A 304 1.84 21.79 -15.88
C GLN A 304 2.12 22.71 -14.68
N CYS A 305 3.02 22.35 -13.75
CA CYS A 305 3.48 23.27 -12.71
C CYS A 305 4.22 24.49 -13.31
N TYR A 306 4.83 24.34 -14.49
CA TYR A 306 5.55 25.40 -15.18
C TYR A 306 4.63 26.36 -15.96
N SER A 307 3.42 25.93 -16.32
CA SER A 307 2.43 26.75 -17.02
C SER A 307 1.41 27.42 -16.09
N ASN A 308 1.48 27.12 -14.80
CA ASN A 308 0.60 27.67 -13.77
C ASN A 308 1.38 28.56 -12.79
N ASP A 309 0.66 29.38 -12.00
CA ASP A 309 1.24 30.19 -10.94
C ASP A 309 1.42 29.35 -9.67
N VAL A 310 2.52 28.60 -9.64
CA VAL A 310 2.89 27.74 -8.52
C VAL A 310 4.22 28.22 -7.96
N THR A 311 4.23 28.57 -6.69
CA THR A 311 5.43 28.98 -5.94
C THR A 311 5.61 28.04 -4.74
N VAL A 312 6.80 27.47 -4.58
CA VAL A 312 7.16 26.59 -3.45
C VAL A 312 8.36 27.19 -2.75
N MET A 313 8.21 27.53 -1.46
CA MET A 313 9.25 28.18 -0.64
C MET A 313 9.89 29.40 -1.33
N GLY A 314 9.06 30.25 -1.94
CA GLY A 314 9.48 31.45 -2.65
C GLY A 314 10.07 31.23 -4.04
N MET A 315 10.28 29.99 -4.43
CA MET A 315 10.75 29.64 -5.78
C MET A 315 9.55 29.44 -6.70
N ARG A 316 9.30 30.39 -7.60
CA ARG A 316 8.25 30.28 -8.60
C ARG A 316 8.70 29.33 -9.71
N ARG A 317 7.83 28.38 -10.06
CA ARG A 317 8.10 27.40 -11.11
C ARG A 317 8.32 28.05 -12.47
N GLY A 318 9.38 27.60 -13.19
CA GLY A 318 9.72 28.08 -14.53
C GLY A 318 10.53 29.36 -14.58
N GLN A 319 11.16 29.76 -13.49
CA GLN A 319 12.02 30.98 -13.44
C GLN A 319 13.52 30.69 -13.32
N GLY A 320 13.95 29.47 -13.66
CA GLY A 320 15.36 29.10 -13.68
C GLY A 320 15.79 28.22 -12.48
N GLU A 321 14.87 27.91 -11.57
CA GLU A 321 15.09 26.95 -10.50
C GLU A 321 15.20 25.54 -11.06
N THR A 322 16.00 24.70 -10.43
CA THR A 322 16.04 23.27 -10.71
C THR A 322 15.05 22.52 -9.82
N ILE A 323 14.66 21.32 -10.24
CA ILE A 323 13.81 20.45 -9.43
C ILE A 323 14.50 20.08 -8.09
N TRP A 324 15.82 20.01 -8.09
CA TRP A 324 16.64 19.70 -6.93
C TRP A 324 16.62 20.79 -5.87
N ASP A 325 16.57 22.07 -6.28
CA ASP A 325 16.50 23.21 -5.35
C ASP A 325 15.26 23.10 -4.46
N ILE A 326 14.19 22.54 -4.98
CA ILE A 326 12.94 22.34 -4.24
C ILE A 326 12.95 20.99 -3.50
N LYS A 327 13.37 19.90 -4.15
CA LYS A 327 13.40 18.56 -3.54
C LYS A 327 14.29 18.52 -2.30
N ASN A 328 15.38 19.29 -2.26
CA ASN A 328 16.22 19.43 -1.07
C ASN A 328 15.47 19.88 0.19
N HIS A 329 14.34 20.57 0.02
CA HIS A 329 13.53 21.09 1.11
C HIS A 329 12.22 20.31 1.32
N LEU A 330 11.97 19.25 0.53
CA LEU A 330 10.76 18.43 0.61
C LEU A 330 11.08 17.04 1.13
N GLY A 331 10.24 16.56 2.05
CA GLY A 331 10.11 15.12 2.32
C GLY A 331 8.87 14.60 1.62
N ILE A 332 9.02 13.59 0.78
CA ILE A 332 7.89 13.07 -0.02
C ILE A 332 7.75 11.59 0.18
N ILE A 333 6.52 11.17 0.46
CA ILE A 333 6.08 9.77 0.43
C ILE A 333 4.87 9.69 -0.48
N SER A 334 4.93 8.79 -1.44
CA SER A 334 3.80 8.48 -2.31
C SER A 334 3.82 7.00 -2.72
N PRO A 335 2.68 6.44 -3.14
CA PRO A 335 2.64 5.09 -3.74
C PRO A 335 3.54 4.98 -4.97
N ALA A 336 3.59 6.03 -5.81
CA ALA A 336 4.45 6.09 -6.99
C ALA A 336 5.94 5.98 -6.64
N LEU A 337 6.41 6.70 -5.61
CA LEU A 337 7.79 6.60 -5.13
C LEU A 337 8.10 5.17 -4.66
N HIS A 338 7.19 4.52 -3.94
CA HIS A 338 7.37 3.15 -3.48
C HIS A 338 7.53 2.19 -4.66
N GLN A 339 6.68 2.30 -5.68
CA GLN A 339 6.77 1.46 -6.89
C GLN A 339 8.05 1.71 -7.71
N GLN A 340 8.53 2.95 -7.75
CA GLN A 340 9.77 3.32 -8.45
C GLN A 340 11.03 2.89 -7.69
N TYR A 341 10.95 2.61 -6.39
CA TYR A 341 12.11 2.27 -5.57
C TYR A 341 12.60 0.83 -5.86
N ARG A 342 13.07 0.61 -7.11
CA ARG A 342 13.47 -0.72 -7.65
C ARG A 342 14.98 -0.96 -7.60
N VAL A 343 15.75 -0.14 -6.89
CA VAL A 343 17.20 -0.29 -6.78
C VAL A 343 17.59 -1.43 -5.86
N SER A 344 18.68 -2.13 -6.19
CA SER A 344 19.28 -3.16 -5.34
C SER A 344 20.08 -2.49 -4.24
N THR A 345 19.43 -2.21 -3.12
CA THR A 345 20.02 -1.55 -1.95
C THR A 345 19.46 -2.18 -0.68
N ASN A 346 20.16 -2.00 0.45
CA ASN A 346 19.71 -2.48 1.75
C ASN A 346 18.90 -1.41 2.51
N ALA A 347 18.24 -1.83 3.60
CA ALA A 347 17.38 -0.98 4.43
C ALA A 347 18.08 0.29 4.92
N PHE A 348 19.33 0.18 5.40
CA PHE A 348 20.10 1.31 5.89
C PHE A 348 20.37 2.34 4.79
N THR A 349 20.81 1.87 3.63
CA THR A 349 21.12 2.73 2.48
C THR A 349 19.89 3.47 1.94
N VAL A 350 18.69 2.87 2.08
CA VAL A 350 17.43 3.56 1.74
C VAL A 350 17.26 4.82 2.57
N ILE A 351 17.47 4.76 3.89
CA ILE A 351 17.33 5.94 4.76
C ILE A 351 18.42 6.97 4.42
N VAL A 352 19.68 6.53 4.26
CA VAL A 352 20.81 7.42 3.91
C VAL A 352 20.55 8.18 2.61
N SER A 353 19.93 7.54 1.61
CA SER A 353 19.61 8.17 0.33
C SER A 353 18.63 9.36 0.46
N GLY A 354 17.93 9.46 1.58
CA GLY A 354 17.03 10.57 1.89
C GLY A 354 17.73 11.92 2.07
N PHE A 355 19.01 11.94 2.47
CA PHE A 355 19.80 13.16 2.55
C PHE A 355 20.06 13.77 1.17
N PHE A 356 20.02 12.95 0.12
CA PHE A 356 20.38 13.32 -1.26
C PHE A 356 19.18 13.31 -2.22
N ASP A 357 17.98 13.01 -1.74
CA ASP A 357 16.72 12.89 -2.52
C ASP A 357 16.80 11.92 -3.71
N SER A 358 17.80 11.06 -3.77
CA SER A 358 18.02 10.13 -4.86
C SER A 358 17.35 8.77 -4.61
N VAL A 359 16.91 8.11 -5.67
CA VAL A 359 16.52 6.69 -5.62
C VAL A 359 17.79 5.85 -5.72
N GLY A 360 18.27 5.35 -4.58
CA GLY A 360 19.60 4.77 -4.42
C GLY A 360 20.63 5.79 -3.88
N LEU A 361 21.81 5.30 -3.53
CA LEU A 361 22.89 6.13 -2.98
C LEU A 361 24.02 6.27 -4.00
N TYR A 362 24.26 7.49 -4.48
CA TYR A 362 25.27 7.81 -5.49
C TYR A 362 26.33 8.82 -4.98
N GLN A 363 26.19 9.25 -3.73
CA GLN A 363 27.09 10.19 -3.07
C GLN A 363 27.55 9.60 -1.74
N GLU A 364 28.73 9.99 -1.26
CA GLU A 364 29.23 9.59 0.05
C GLU A 364 28.54 10.38 1.15
N ALA A 365 27.96 9.68 2.10
CA ALA A 365 27.38 10.28 3.30
C ALA A 365 28.47 10.54 4.34
N ASN A 366 28.38 11.68 5.02
CA ASN A 366 29.29 12.00 6.11
C ASN A 366 28.98 11.16 7.38
N PRO A 367 29.93 11.05 8.35
CA PRO A 367 29.72 10.25 9.55
C PRO A 367 28.48 10.62 10.36
N THR A 368 28.12 11.91 10.40
CA THR A 368 26.93 12.42 11.11
C THR A 368 25.66 11.92 10.44
N GLN A 369 25.57 11.96 9.12
CA GLN A 369 24.45 11.45 8.33
C GLN A 369 24.28 9.93 8.53
N LEU A 370 25.37 9.19 8.55
CA LEU A 370 25.34 7.75 8.83
C LEU A 370 24.82 7.45 10.25
N GLN A 371 25.19 8.28 11.23
CA GLN A 371 24.73 8.14 12.60
C GLN A 371 23.21 8.42 12.71
N ILE A 372 22.76 9.54 12.15
CA ILE A 372 21.34 9.92 12.13
C ILE A 372 20.50 8.83 11.43
N ALA A 373 20.99 8.26 10.34
CA ALA A 373 20.31 7.17 9.66
C ALA A 373 20.17 5.91 10.52
N ARG A 374 21.15 5.59 11.39
CA ARG A 374 21.05 4.49 12.36
C ARG A 374 19.98 4.77 13.42
N GLU A 375 19.95 5.99 13.96
CA GLU A 375 18.93 6.42 14.91
C GLU A 375 17.51 6.31 14.32
N TRP A 376 17.34 6.67 13.04
CA TRP A 376 16.07 6.47 12.35
C TRP A 376 15.70 4.99 12.17
N LEU A 377 16.68 4.09 11.96
CA LEU A 377 16.44 2.64 11.97
C LEU A 377 15.94 2.14 13.33
N GLU A 378 16.47 2.70 14.43
CA GLU A 378 16.01 2.39 15.79
C GLU A 378 14.56 2.87 15.99
N VAL A 379 14.25 4.13 15.61
CA VAL A 379 12.90 4.71 15.70
C VAL A 379 11.86 3.84 14.99
N VAL A 380 12.17 3.34 13.80
CA VAL A 380 11.25 2.46 13.05
C VAL A 380 11.37 0.97 13.43
N GLY A 381 12.17 0.63 14.46
CA GLY A 381 12.30 -0.74 14.98
C GLY A 381 12.96 -1.72 13.99
N MET A 382 13.82 -1.24 13.09
CA MET A 382 14.36 -2.06 12.00
C MET A 382 15.89 -2.24 12.04
N THR A 383 16.53 -2.00 13.17
CA THR A 383 17.99 -2.11 13.33
C THR A 383 18.52 -3.50 12.91
N ALA A 384 17.82 -4.56 13.27
CA ALA A 384 18.21 -5.94 12.90
C ALA A 384 18.12 -6.22 11.38
N LEU A 385 17.40 -5.38 10.64
CA LEU A 385 17.16 -5.51 9.19
C LEU A 385 18.05 -4.57 8.37
N ALA A 386 18.97 -3.82 8.99
CA ALA A 386 19.78 -2.77 8.36
C ALA A 386 20.47 -3.22 7.05
N THR A 387 20.99 -4.46 7.02
CA THR A 387 21.72 -5.04 5.87
C THR A 387 20.84 -5.83 4.91
N GLN A 388 19.57 -6.05 5.25
CA GLN A 388 18.64 -6.81 4.41
C GLN A 388 18.33 -6.02 3.12
N PRO A 389 18.24 -6.69 1.97
CA PRO A 389 17.81 -6.06 0.73
C PRO A 389 16.41 -5.44 0.88
N PHE A 390 16.24 -4.20 0.46
CA PHE A 390 14.95 -3.49 0.55
C PHE A 390 13.78 -4.31 -0.03
N ARG A 391 14.00 -4.96 -1.17
CA ARG A 391 12.98 -5.76 -1.85
C ARG A 391 12.60 -7.07 -1.14
N SER A 392 13.41 -7.55 -0.21
CA SER A 392 13.10 -8.75 0.57
C SER A 392 12.29 -8.45 1.82
N LEU A 393 12.05 -7.17 2.11
CA LEU A 393 11.26 -6.72 3.24
C LEU A 393 9.77 -6.74 2.89
N SER A 394 8.90 -6.90 3.92
CA SER A 394 7.46 -6.78 3.72
C SER A 394 7.07 -5.37 3.25
N PHE A 395 5.92 -5.24 2.60
CA PHE A 395 5.42 -3.95 2.12
C PHE A 395 5.36 -2.89 3.23
N GLY A 396 4.87 -3.26 4.42
CA GLY A 396 4.84 -2.36 5.58
C GLY A 396 6.23 -1.93 6.05
N GLN A 397 7.21 -2.84 6.09
CA GLN A 397 8.61 -2.54 6.42
C GLN A 397 9.23 -1.59 5.39
N GLN A 398 9.02 -1.85 4.10
CA GLN A 398 9.45 -0.95 3.03
C GLN A 398 8.85 0.45 3.19
N ARG A 399 7.56 0.52 3.54
CA ARG A 399 6.86 1.79 3.75
C ARG A 399 7.45 2.58 4.90
N LEU A 400 7.73 1.94 6.04
CA LEU A 400 8.38 2.58 7.20
C LEU A 400 9.77 3.13 6.86
N LEU A 401 10.58 2.39 6.09
CA LEU A 401 11.89 2.88 5.64
C LEU A 401 11.77 4.10 4.73
N LEU A 402 10.77 4.14 3.84
CA LEU A 402 10.54 5.31 2.99
C LEU A 402 10.03 6.51 3.79
N ILE A 403 9.30 6.29 4.90
CA ILE A 403 8.91 7.34 5.84
C ILE A 403 10.16 7.89 6.55
N ALA A 404 10.99 7.03 7.13
CA ALA A 404 12.25 7.44 7.75
C ALA A 404 13.15 8.19 6.74
N ARG A 405 13.24 7.70 5.50
CA ARG A 405 13.95 8.36 4.40
C ARG A 405 13.44 9.77 4.12
N ALA A 406 12.14 9.99 4.11
CA ALA A 406 11.56 11.32 3.88
C ALA A 406 11.80 12.29 5.05
N LEU A 407 11.94 11.76 6.27
CA LEU A 407 12.12 12.52 7.51
C LEU A 407 13.59 12.76 7.88
N VAL A 408 14.54 11.95 7.37
CA VAL A 408 15.94 11.93 7.83
C VAL A 408 16.63 13.28 7.75
N LYS A 409 16.28 14.13 6.80
CA LYS A 409 16.82 15.50 6.65
C LYS A 409 15.98 16.58 7.36
N GLN A 410 14.88 16.20 8.03
CA GLN A 410 13.92 17.09 8.67
C GLN A 410 13.47 18.24 7.75
N PRO A 411 12.81 17.93 6.65
CA PRO A 411 12.42 18.92 5.64
C PRO A 411 11.40 19.92 6.19
N PRO A 412 11.44 21.21 5.76
CA PRO A 412 10.46 22.21 6.18
C PRO A 412 9.04 21.93 5.67
N LEU A 413 8.87 21.13 4.61
CA LEU A 413 7.60 20.67 4.08
C LEU A 413 7.62 19.17 3.87
N LEU A 414 6.71 18.46 4.56
CA LEU A 414 6.51 17.03 4.42
C LEU A 414 5.21 16.77 3.67
N ILE A 415 5.29 16.00 2.60
CA ILE A 415 4.16 15.59 1.77
C ILE A 415 3.95 14.09 1.95
N LEU A 416 2.78 13.72 2.47
CA LEU A 416 2.40 12.36 2.78
C LEU A 416 1.19 11.96 1.93
N ASP A 417 1.41 11.24 0.83
CA ASP A 417 0.35 10.65 0.02
C ASP A 417 0.17 9.18 0.44
N GLU A 418 -0.96 8.89 1.07
CA GLU A 418 -1.32 7.58 1.64
C GLU A 418 -0.22 6.96 2.54
N PRO A 419 0.35 7.69 3.52
CA PRO A 419 1.54 7.24 4.26
C PRO A 419 1.32 5.94 5.05
N CYS A 420 0.09 5.68 5.47
CA CYS A 420 -0.26 4.53 6.29
C CYS A 420 -0.77 3.31 5.48
N GLN A 421 -0.67 3.35 4.17
CA GLN A 421 -1.06 2.21 3.33
C GLN A 421 -0.16 1.00 3.64
N GLY A 422 -0.77 -0.18 3.83
CA GLY A 422 -0.05 -1.42 4.16
C GLY A 422 0.57 -1.47 5.56
N LEU A 423 0.31 -0.48 6.43
CA LEU A 423 0.77 -0.51 7.82
C LEU A 423 -0.28 -1.13 8.74
N ASP A 424 0.18 -2.01 9.63
CA ASP A 424 -0.61 -2.51 10.74
C ASP A 424 -0.95 -1.39 11.75
N GLY A 425 -1.77 -1.71 12.76
CA GLY A 425 -2.20 -0.75 13.77
C GLY A 425 -1.03 -0.11 14.53
N ILE A 426 0.01 -0.89 14.83
CA ILE A 426 1.20 -0.45 15.60
C ILE A 426 2.03 0.52 14.76
N ASN A 427 2.43 0.11 13.57
CA ASN A 427 3.24 0.92 12.67
C ASN A 427 2.50 2.19 12.20
N ARG A 428 1.18 2.08 12.06
CA ARG A 428 0.36 3.26 11.77
C ARG A 428 0.36 4.26 12.94
N ALA A 429 0.24 3.79 14.19
CA ALA A 429 0.30 4.67 15.35
C ALA A 429 1.68 5.34 15.47
N LEU A 430 2.75 4.60 15.19
CA LEU A 430 4.12 5.13 15.11
C LEU A 430 4.23 6.30 14.12
N VAL A 431 3.65 6.15 12.93
CA VAL A 431 3.69 7.20 11.88
C VAL A 431 2.82 8.42 12.20
N LEU A 432 1.76 8.23 12.96
CA LEU A 432 0.80 9.30 13.30
C LEU A 432 1.18 10.08 14.57
N ARG A 433 2.18 9.64 15.33
CA ARG A 433 2.81 10.34 16.46
C ARG A 433 3.94 11.24 16.01
#